data_bba14f062a837560c1896e4faf00a755
#
_entry.id   bba14f062a837560c1896e4faf00a755
#
_cell.length_a   1.000
_cell.length_b   1.000
_cell.length_c   1.000
_cell.angle_alpha   90.00
_cell.angle_beta   90.00
_cell.angle_gamma   90.00
#
_symmetry.space_group_name_H-M   'P 1'
#
loop_
_entity.id
_entity.type
_entity.pdbx_description
1 polymer ?
#
loop_
_entity_poly.entity_id
_entity_poly.type
_entity_poly.pdbx_seq_one_letter_code
_entity_poly.pdbx_strand_id
1 'polypeptide(L)'
;MAKNKSQYDSTLNLPKTLFEMRAGLPKKEPVMLKDWDDNDLYNQLMKHNEGKPQFILHDGPPYANGNIHMGTALNKIIKDIIIREKNMEGFQAPYVPGFDTHGLPIELKALSSVGEKKKDISKLELRQICEKFATEHIDIMSDQFKRLGVIGDFEHPYLTLKPEFEARQIEIFGEMAKKGYIYKGLKPVYWCPDCRTALAEAEIEYGEDECDSIFVRFHVSQDPNGVLAKHGIPMEKTYFVIWTTTTWTLPANEAICLNGQFEYSFVKIGDEFHIMATDLVKSVMAVSYTHLRAHETGAYL
;
A
#
# COMPACT_ATOMS: atom_id res chain seq x y z
N MET A 1 7.03 -44.11 26.04
CA MET A 1 7.58 -45.41 25.67
C MET A 1 9.07 -45.39 25.91
N ALA A 2 9.57 -46.17 26.86
CA ALA A 2 11.00 -46.33 27.12
C ALA A 2 11.62 -47.02 25.89
N LYS A 3 12.59 -46.41 25.23
CA LYS A 3 13.37 -47.09 24.18
C LYS A 3 14.13 -48.24 24.82
N ASN A 4 13.89 -49.47 24.36
CA ASN A 4 14.75 -50.59 24.70
C ASN A 4 16.20 -50.22 24.30
N LYS A 5 17.11 -50.18 25.29
CA LYS A 5 18.52 -49.99 25.03
C LYS A 5 19.05 -51.18 24.23
N SER A 6 19.64 -50.90 23.08
CA SER A 6 20.35 -51.95 22.30
C SER A 6 21.61 -52.35 23.04
N GLN A 7 21.99 -53.66 22.92
CA GLN A 7 23.28 -54.15 23.49
C GLN A 7 24.48 -53.39 22.88
N TYR A 8 24.32 -52.70 21.77
CA TYR A 8 25.38 -51.94 21.10
C TYR A 8 25.43 -50.45 21.49
N ASP A 9 24.52 -49.97 22.36
CA ASP A 9 24.51 -48.57 22.75
C ASP A 9 25.81 -48.12 23.45
N SER A 10 26.47 -49.09 24.16
CA SER A 10 27.75 -48.83 24.83
C SER A 10 28.96 -48.73 23.87
N THR A 11 28.82 -49.21 22.66
CA THR A 11 29.89 -49.22 21.64
C THR A 11 29.85 -47.99 20.71
N LEU A 12 28.84 -47.12 20.87
CA LEU A 12 28.67 -45.92 20.05
C LEU A 12 29.57 -44.80 20.60
N ASN A 13 30.48 -44.32 19.78
CA ASN A 13 31.31 -43.12 20.05
C ASN A 13 30.53 -41.83 19.75
N LEU A 14 29.47 -41.61 20.53
CA LEU A 14 28.71 -40.37 20.40
C LEU A 14 29.45 -39.23 21.13
N PRO A 15 29.48 -38.03 20.56
CA PRO A 15 30.09 -36.86 21.21
C PRO A 15 29.38 -36.59 22.53
N LYS A 16 30.17 -36.43 23.61
CA LYS A 16 29.67 -36.01 24.92
C LYS A 16 29.79 -34.49 24.98
N THR A 17 28.71 -33.79 25.10
CA THR A 17 28.65 -32.33 25.19
C THR A 17 27.70 -31.90 26.31
N LEU A 18 27.96 -30.74 26.91
CA LEU A 18 27.05 -30.08 27.83
C LEU A 18 25.88 -29.40 27.12
N PHE A 19 25.97 -29.22 25.80
CA PHE A 19 24.88 -28.71 25.03
C PHE A 19 23.74 -29.73 24.92
N GLU A 20 22.52 -29.26 25.14
CA GLU A 20 21.34 -30.12 25.01
C GLU A 20 21.12 -30.51 23.54
N MET A 21 20.82 -31.77 23.28
CA MET A 21 20.54 -32.30 21.95
C MET A 21 19.30 -31.68 21.30
N ARG A 22 18.42 -31.09 22.09
CA ARG A 22 17.22 -30.36 21.64
C ARG A 22 17.31 -28.93 22.07
N ALA A 23 17.09 -28.00 21.13
CA ALA A 23 17.11 -26.57 21.42
C ALA A 23 16.10 -26.17 22.50
N GLY A 24 14.86 -26.70 22.44
CA GLY A 24 13.83 -26.43 23.44
C GLY A 24 13.45 -24.95 23.55
N LEU A 25 13.62 -24.18 22.48
CA LEU A 25 13.48 -22.73 22.44
C LEU A 25 12.20 -22.19 23.08
N PRO A 26 11.01 -22.77 22.86
CA PRO A 26 9.79 -22.24 23.48
C PRO A 26 9.83 -22.18 25.01
N LYS A 27 10.68 -23.00 25.65
CA LYS A 27 10.86 -23.00 27.11
C LYS A 27 12.05 -22.14 27.55
N LYS A 28 13.12 -22.08 26.74
CA LYS A 28 14.34 -21.35 27.08
C LYS A 28 14.24 -19.86 26.84
N GLU A 29 13.65 -19.47 25.70
CA GLU A 29 13.55 -18.06 25.34
C GLU A 29 12.87 -17.18 26.41
N PRO A 30 11.72 -17.57 27.01
CA PRO A 30 11.12 -16.78 28.07
C PRO A 30 12.04 -16.58 29.30
N VAL A 31 12.85 -17.60 29.62
CA VAL A 31 13.80 -17.51 30.73
C VAL A 31 14.95 -16.56 30.38
N MET A 32 15.44 -16.62 29.13
CA MET A 32 16.50 -15.72 28.65
C MET A 32 16.00 -14.27 28.60
N LEU A 33 14.79 -14.03 28.10
CA LEU A 33 14.20 -12.69 28.05
C LEU A 33 14.04 -12.11 29.45
N LYS A 34 13.55 -12.93 30.39
CA LYS A 34 13.45 -12.50 31.80
C LYS A 34 14.80 -12.14 32.39
N ASP A 35 15.85 -12.93 32.11
CA ASP A 35 17.21 -12.63 32.58
C ASP A 35 17.72 -11.32 31.98
N TRP A 36 17.44 -11.03 30.74
CA TRP A 36 17.80 -9.76 30.08
C TRP A 36 17.09 -8.56 30.71
N ASP A 37 15.79 -8.70 31.01
CA ASP A 37 15.00 -7.66 31.67
C ASP A 37 15.46 -7.44 33.11
N ASP A 38 15.64 -8.51 33.94
CA ASP A 38 16.09 -8.44 35.31
C ASP A 38 17.49 -7.79 35.46
N ASN A 39 18.33 -7.94 34.43
CA ASN A 39 19.67 -7.36 34.37
C ASN A 39 19.73 -6.02 33.62
N ASP A 40 18.62 -5.50 33.16
CA ASP A 40 18.57 -4.24 32.38
C ASP A 40 19.61 -4.19 31.24
N LEU A 41 19.59 -5.25 30.41
CA LEU A 41 20.63 -5.48 29.40
C LEU A 41 20.79 -4.31 28.42
N TYR A 42 19.70 -3.66 27.99
CA TYR A 42 19.77 -2.54 27.07
C TYR A 42 20.56 -1.36 27.64
N ASN A 43 20.22 -0.92 28.83
CA ASN A 43 20.92 0.22 29.47
C ASN A 43 22.36 -0.12 29.82
N GLN A 44 22.65 -1.35 30.25
CA GLN A 44 24.03 -1.81 30.45
C GLN A 44 24.84 -1.75 29.15
N LEU A 45 24.26 -2.16 28.02
CA LEU A 45 24.91 -2.10 26.71
C LEU A 45 25.17 -0.65 26.28
N MET A 46 24.20 0.25 26.44
CA MET A 46 24.35 1.67 26.14
C MET A 46 25.43 2.32 26.99
N LYS A 47 25.49 2.00 28.29
CA LYS A 47 26.52 2.48 29.20
C LYS A 47 27.92 1.94 28.87
N HIS A 48 28.01 0.65 28.51
CA HIS A 48 29.28 0.04 28.10
C HIS A 48 29.87 0.70 26.83
N ASN A 49 29.02 1.13 25.94
CA ASN A 49 29.42 1.76 24.69
C ASN A 49 29.37 3.30 24.72
N GLU A 50 29.20 3.89 25.90
CA GLU A 50 29.19 5.34 26.06
C GLU A 50 30.51 5.99 25.62
N GLY A 51 30.38 7.08 24.86
CA GLY A 51 31.52 7.81 24.28
C GLY A 51 32.17 7.18 23.05
N LYS A 52 31.68 6.03 22.57
CA LYS A 52 32.11 5.44 21.32
C LYS A 52 31.41 6.12 20.11
N PRO A 53 31.91 5.93 18.88
CA PRO A 53 31.24 6.43 17.71
C PRO A 53 29.77 5.97 17.64
N GLN A 54 28.86 6.87 17.31
CA GLN A 54 27.44 6.55 17.24
C GLN A 54 27.08 5.88 15.91
N PHE A 55 26.21 4.87 15.99
CA PHE A 55 25.52 4.31 14.82
C PHE A 55 24.00 4.37 15.08
N ILE A 56 23.31 5.20 14.32
CA ILE A 56 21.86 5.42 14.47
C ILE A 56 21.13 4.71 13.33
N LEU A 57 20.38 3.67 13.67
CA LEU A 57 19.43 3.03 12.76
C LEU A 57 18.01 3.54 13.05
N HIS A 58 17.51 4.41 12.18
CA HIS A 58 16.15 4.92 12.32
C HIS A 58 15.11 3.81 12.08
N ASP A 59 14.16 3.71 12.99
CA ASP A 59 13.06 2.76 12.85
C ASP A 59 11.97 3.32 11.92
N GLY A 60 11.62 2.59 10.84
CA GLY A 60 10.38 2.82 10.10
C GLY A 60 9.21 2.33 10.94
N PRO A 61 8.34 3.23 11.44
CA PRO A 61 7.33 2.88 12.42
C PRO A 61 6.22 2.06 11.78
N PRO A 62 5.86 0.88 12.33
CA PRO A 62 4.67 0.17 11.91
C PRO A 62 3.41 0.88 12.42
N TYR A 63 2.29 0.69 11.71
CA TYR A 63 0.99 1.13 12.21
C TYR A 63 0.60 0.40 13.49
N ALA A 64 0.19 1.16 14.52
CA ALA A 64 -0.29 0.61 15.79
C ALA A 64 -1.77 0.19 15.67
N ASN A 65 -2.06 -0.84 14.88
CA ASN A 65 -3.43 -1.21 14.49
C ASN A 65 -3.77 -2.70 14.58
N GLY A 66 -2.93 -3.50 15.23
CA GLY A 66 -3.15 -4.94 15.37
C GLY A 66 -1.94 -5.70 15.89
N ASN A 67 -2.03 -7.01 15.88
CA ASN A 67 -0.89 -7.88 16.17
C ASN A 67 0.18 -7.75 15.06
N ILE A 68 1.44 -8.00 15.43
CA ILE A 68 2.52 -8.07 14.45
C ILE A 68 2.29 -9.23 13.46
N HIS A 69 2.66 -9.02 12.22
CA HIS A 69 2.65 -10.06 11.19
C HIS A 69 4.08 -10.43 10.78
N MET A 70 4.25 -11.46 9.95
CA MET A 70 5.58 -11.95 9.55
C MET A 70 6.47 -10.86 8.95
N GLY A 71 5.91 -9.95 8.17
CA GLY A 71 6.67 -8.83 7.59
C GLY A 71 7.18 -7.87 8.66
N THR A 72 6.37 -7.55 9.66
CA THR A 72 6.78 -6.72 10.81
C THR A 72 7.86 -7.42 11.64
N ALA A 73 7.68 -8.72 11.90
CA ALA A 73 8.66 -9.53 12.64
C ALA A 73 10.01 -9.57 11.90
N LEU A 74 10.00 -9.85 10.58
CA LEU A 74 11.21 -9.86 9.76
C LEU A 74 11.94 -8.52 9.82
N ASN A 75 11.22 -7.41 9.66
CA ASN A 75 11.78 -6.06 9.70
C ASN A 75 12.49 -5.80 11.04
N LYS A 76 11.84 -6.10 12.17
CA LYS A 76 12.39 -5.85 13.51
C LYS A 76 13.57 -6.77 13.84
N ILE A 77 13.50 -8.06 13.46
CA ILE A 77 14.59 -9.01 13.68
C ILE A 77 15.84 -8.60 12.89
N ILE A 78 15.71 -8.19 11.62
CA ILE A 78 16.87 -7.74 10.85
C ILE A 78 17.50 -6.48 11.47
N LYS A 79 16.69 -5.52 11.90
CA LYS A 79 17.20 -4.33 12.61
C LYS A 79 17.92 -4.69 13.90
N ASP A 80 17.34 -5.59 14.69
CA ASP A 80 17.96 -6.07 15.94
C ASP A 80 19.33 -6.73 15.69
N ILE A 81 19.45 -7.54 14.63
CA ILE A 81 20.73 -8.15 14.23
C ILE A 81 21.76 -7.07 13.91
N ILE A 82 21.39 -6.05 13.11
CA ILE A 82 22.29 -4.95 12.75
C ILE A 82 22.72 -4.15 13.99
N ILE A 83 21.79 -3.82 14.88
CA ILE A 83 22.07 -3.08 16.11
C ILE A 83 23.01 -3.86 17.02
N ARG A 84 22.79 -5.17 17.19
CA ARG A 84 23.66 -6.04 17.98
C ARG A 84 25.06 -6.11 17.38
N GLU A 85 25.17 -6.32 16.07
CA GLU A 85 26.45 -6.32 15.36
C GLU A 85 27.22 -5.02 15.62
N LYS A 86 26.58 -3.86 15.40
CA LYS A 86 27.23 -2.56 15.60
C LYS A 86 27.68 -2.32 17.04
N ASN A 87 26.88 -2.72 18.02
CA ASN A 87 27.30 -2.67 19.42
C ASN A 87 28.51 -3.58 19.72
N MET A 88 28.57 -4.77 19.10
CA MET A 88 29.71 -5.68 19.24
C MET A 88 30.98 -5.18 18.53
N GLU A 89 30.81 -4.45 17.41
CA GLU A 89 31.92 -3.79 16.71
C GLU A 89 32.49 -2.57 17.45
N GLY A 90 31.85 -2.16 18.52
CA GLY A 90 32.33 -1.06 19.36
C GLY A 90 31.73 0.29 19.05
N PHE A 91 30.56 0.32 18.40
CA PHE A 91 29.73 1.52 18.28
C PHE A 91 28.79 1.65 19.47
N GLN A 92 28.37 2.87 19.78
CA GLN A 92 27.17 3.12 20.57
C GLN A 92 25.98 3.12 19.58
N ALA A 93 25.25 2.03 19.52
CA ALA A 93 24.14 1.84 18.59
C ALA A 93 22.80 1.75 19.37
N PRO A 94 22.18 2.88 19.75
CA PRO A 94 20.89 2.88 20.40
C PRO A 94 19.80 2.49 19.38
N TYR A 95 18.77 1.81 19.86
CA TYR A 95 17.57 1.52 19.09
C TYR A 95 16.34 2.03 19.81
N VAL A 96 15.66 3.00 19.20
CA VAL A 96 14.40 3.56 19.70
C VAL A 96 13.30 3.10 18.76
N PRO A 97 12.41 2.19 19.20
CA PRO A 97 11.29 1.75 18.38
C PRO A 97 10.31 2.88 18.13
N GLY A 98 9.71 2.90 16.95
CA GLY A 98 8.68 3.86 16.60
C GLY A 98 7.34 3.19 16.29
N PHE A 99 6.25 3.96 16.42
CA PHE A 99 4.90 3.52 16.05
C PHE A 99 4.18 4.62 15.28
N ASP A 100 3.61 4.25 14.13
CA ASP A 100 2.72 5.11 13.37
C ASP A 100 1.30 4.97 13.92
N THR A 101 0.78 6.08 14.41
CA THR A 101 -0.47 6.12 15.17
C THR A 101 -1.55 6.95 14.51
N HIS A 102 -1.33 7.35 13.25
CA HIS A 102 -2.23 8.21 12.48
C HIS A 102 -2.71 7.54 11.19
N GLY A 103 -3.66 8.20 10.56
CA GLY A 103 -4.12 7.88 9.22
C GLY A 103 -5.21 6.83 9.13
N LEU A 104 -5.59 6.55 7.90
CA LEU A 104 -6.69 5.66 7.54
C LEU A 104 -6.56 4.24 8.13
N PRO A 105 -5.36 3.61 8.20
CA PRO A 105 -5.21 2.28 8.78
C PRO A 105 -5.60 2.18 10.26
N ILE A 106 -5.41 3.26 11.04
CA ILE A 106 -5.85 3.34 12.44
C ILE A 106 -7.36 3.60 12.49
N GLU A 107 -7.84 4.59 11.73
CA GLU A 107 -9.23 5.03 11.72
C GLU A 107 -10.19 3.90 11.35
N LEU A 108 -9.92 3.16 10.27
CA LEU A 108 -10.75 2.05 9.83
C LEU A 108 -10.87 0.95 10.89
N LYS A 109 -9.76 0.60 11.53
CA LYS A 109 -9.74 -0.41 12.59
C LYS A 109 -10.45 0.07 13.85
N ALA A 110 -10.19 1.28 14.28
CA ALA A 110 -10.86 1.89 15.43
C ALA A 110 -12.39 2.00 15.21
N LEU A 111 -12.83 2.46 14.03
CA LEU A 111 -14.23 2.51 13.67
C LEU A 111 -14.88 1.14 13.58
N SER A 112 -14.16 0.10 13.15
CA SER A 112 -14.71 -1.25 13.10
C SER A 112 -15.09 -1.78 14.48
N SER A 113 -14.41 -1.32 15.54
CA SER A 113 -14.69 -1.71 16.92
C SER A 113 -15.94 -1.01 17.51
N VAL A 114 -16.37 0.11 16.93
CA VAL A 114 -17.52 0.92 17.43
C VAL A 114 -18.87 0.43 16.88
N GLY A 115 -18.90 -0.37 15.80
CA GLY A 115 -20.11 -0.96 15.23
C GLY A 115 -21.05 0.08 14.59
N GLU A 116 -22.37 -0.03 14.82
CA GLU A 116 -23.40 0.79 14.15
C GLU A 116 -23.40 2.27 14.54
N LYS A 117 -22.76 2.65 15.63
CA LYS A 117 -22.66 4.04 16.09
C LYS A 117 -21.80 4.94 15.20
N LYS A 118 -21.17 4.41 14.15
CA LYS A 118 -20.27 5.15 13.23
C LYS A 118 -20.87 6.44 12.65
N LYS A 119 -22.21 6.49 12.46
CA LYS A 119 -22.87 7.60 11.76
C LYS A 119 -23.00 8.87 12.59
N ASP A 120 -22.94 8.76 13.92
CA ASP A 120 -23.25 9.84 14.86
C ASP A 120 -22.01 10.36 15.62
N ILE A 121 -20.82 9.84 15.31
CA ILE A 121 -19.57 10.19 16.01
C ILE A 121 -19.05 11.54 15.51
N SER A 122 -18.81 12.48 16.43
CA SER A 122 -18.15 13.74 16.12
C SER A 122 -16.68 13.54 15.75
N LYS A 123 -16.07 14.49 15.01
CA LYS A 123 -14.66 14.41 14.64
C LYS A 123 -13.70 14.37 15.85
N LEU A 124 -14.08 15.07 16.94
CA LEU A 124 -13.29 15.06 18.17
C LEU A 124 -13.34 13.68 18.86
N GLU A 125 -14.55 13.14 18.97
CA GLU A 125 -14.76 11.82 19.55
C GLU A 125 -14.04 10.72 18.74
N LEU A 126 -14.10 10.79 17.41
CA LEU A 126 -13.35 9.88 16.54
C LEU A 126 -11.85 9.92 16.81
N ARG A 127 -11.26 11.12 16.95
CA ARG A 127 -9.83 11.27 17.29
C ARG A 127 -9.50 10.62 18.63
N GLN A 128 -10.32 10.82 19.65
CA GLN A 128 -10.13 10.20 20.97
C GLN A 128 -10.22 8.67 20.90
N ILE A 129 -11.14 8.13 20.10
CA ILE A 129 -11.27 6.69 19.88
C ILE A 129 -10.01 6.15 19.19
N CYS A 130 -9.50 6.83 18.15
CA CYS A 130 -8.30 6.45 17.43
C CYS A 130 -7.05 6.52 18.32
N GLU A 131 -6.89 7.57 19.13
CA GLU A 131 -5.79 7.72 20.08
C GLU A 131 -5.78 6.57 21.10
N LYS A 132 -6.92 6.28 21.70
CA LYS A 132 -7.05 5.16 22.65
C LYS A 132 -6.71 3.82 21.99
N PHE A 133 -7.29 3.58 20.81
CA PHE A 133 -7.04 2.36 20.04
C PHE A 133 -5.54 2.18 19.71
N ALA A 134 -4.89 3.23 19.20
CA ALA A 134 -3.47 3.18 18.86
C ALA A 134 -2.60 2.95 20.11
N THR A 135 -2.89 3.63 21.22
CA THR A 135 -2.15 3.46 22.48
C THR A 135 -2.21 2.03 23.01
N GLU A 136 -3.39 1.41 23.01
CA GLU A 136 -3.55 0.00 23.42
C GLU A 136 -2.72 -0.95 22.52
N HIS A 137 -2.65 -0.67 21.22
CA HIS A 137 -1.90 -1.50 20.27
C HIS A 137 -0.38 -1.28 20.33
N ILE A 138 0.10 -0.11 20.79
CA ILE A 138 1.51 0.12 21.06
C ILE A 138 2.01 -0.86 22.13
N ASP A 139 1.28 -1.00 23.22
CA ASP A 139 1.65 -1.91 24.32
C ASP A 139 1.67 -3.37 23.84
N ILE A 140 0.62 -3.80 23.15
CA ILE A 140 0.51 -5.16 22.58
C ILE A 140 1.69 -5.46 21.64
N MET A 141 1.98 -4.56 20.71
CA MET A 141 3.06 -4.75 19.73
C MET A 141 4.44 -4.70 20.39
N SER A 142 4.65 -3.83 21.37
CA SER A 142 5.89 -3.75 22.16
C SER A 142 6.17 -5.08 22.86
N ASP A 143 5.18 -5.66 23.49
CA ASP A 143 5.33 -6.97 24.16
C ASP A 143 5.64 -8.07 23.12
N GLN A 144 5.02 -8.03 21.95
CA GLN A 144 5.31 -8.98 20.89
C GLN A 144 6.73 -8.81 20.33
N PHE A 145 7.25 -7.59 20.16
CA PHE A 145 8.64 -7.35 19.77
C PHE A 145 9.63 -7.81 20.84
N LYS A 146 9.37 -7.50 22.10
CA LYS A 146 10.17 -8.02 23.23
C LYS A 146 10.16 -9.55 23.24
N ARG A 147 9.01 -10.18 22.96
CA ARG A 147 8.92 -11.66 22.87
C ARG A 147 9.77 -12.24 21.73
N LEU A 148 10.00 -11.50 20.63
CA LEU A 148 10.94 -11.89 19.57
C LEU A 148 12.41 -11.72 19.98
N GLY A 149 12.69 -11.12 21.15
CA GLY A 149 14.02 -10.85 21.63
C GLY A 149 14.64 -9.56 21.09
N VAL A 150 13.85 -8.66 20.53
CA VAL A 150 14.32 -7.34 20.08
C VAL A 150 14.75 -6.51 21.26
N ILE A 151 15.98 -5.96 21.23
CA ILE A 151 16.54 -5.10 22.27
C ILE A 151 16.45 -3.65 21.83
N GLY A 152 15.89 -2.79 22.68
CA GLY A 152 15.71 -1.37 22.41
C GLY A 152 15.05 -0.62 23.55
N ASP A 153 14.95 0.70 23.43
CA ASP A 153 14.26 1.57 24.39
C ASP A 153 12.74 1.52 24.15
N PHE A 154 12.10 0.47 24.64
CA PHE A 154 10.64 0.34 24.60
C PHE A 154 9.92 1.16 25.67
N GLU A 155 10.63 1.77 26.61
CA GLU A 155 10.04 2.66 27.61
C GLU A 155 9.80 4.06 27.04
N HIS A 156 10.67 4.49 26.11
CA HIS A 156 10.59 5.79 25.49
C HIS A 156 10.50 5.70 23.94
N PRO A 157 9.54 4.94 23.40
CA PRO A 157 9.37 4.85 21.96
C PRO A 157 8.98 6.20 21.36
N TYR A 158 9.32 6.45 20.08
CA TYR A 158 8.76 7.60 19.44
C TYR A 158 7.37 7.28 18.87
N LEU A 159 6.41 8.16 19.12
CA LEU A 159 5.03 8.00 18.71
C LEU A 159 4.63 9.18 17.83
N THR A 160 4.08 8.92 16.66
CA THR A 160 3.69 10.01 15.73
C THR A 160 2.55 10.87 16.27
N LEU A 161 1.75 10.37 17.22
CA LEU A 161 0.67 11.13 17.89
C LEU A 161 1.15 12.08 18.99
N LYS A 162 2.44 12.03 19.40
CA LYS A 162 2.94 12.95 20.41
C LYS A 162 2.98 14.39 19.89
N PRO A 163 2.51 15.38 20.66
CA PRO A 163 2.49 16.77 20.22
C PRO A 163 3.86 17.31 19.77
N GLU A 164 4.94 16.85 20.39
CA GLU A 164 6.32 17.24 20.03
C GLU A 164 6.69 16.71 18.64
N PHE A 165 6.24 15.51 18.29
CA PHE A 165 6.47 14.92 16.97
C PHE A 165 5.67 15.66 15.89
N GLU A 166 4.40 15.94 16.15
CA GLU A 166 3.54 16.72 15.24
C GLU A 166 4.08 18.14 15.03
N ALA A 167 4.50 18.82 16.12
CA ALA A 167 5.08 20.15 16.05
C ALA A 167 6.32 20.19 15.16
N ARG A 168 7.21 19.18 15.27
CA ARG A 168 8.39 19.07 14.43
C ARG A 168 8.04 18.85 12.95
N GLN A 169 7.02 18.04 12.64
CA GLN A 169 6.54 17.86 11.26
C GLN A 169 6.02 19.18 10.67
N ILE A 170 5.23 19.94 11.43
CA ILE A 170 4.70 21.24 11.00
C ILE A 170 5.83 22.24 10.77
N GLU A 171 6.83 22.27 11.63
CA GLU A 171 8.02 23.13 11.48
C GLU A 171 8.77 22.83 10.17
N ILE A 172 9.07 21.55 9.90
CA ILE A 172 9.75 21.11 8.67
C ILE A 172 8.89 21.43 7.44
N PHE A 173 7.59 21.19 7.48
CA PHE A 173 6.67 21.54 6.41
C PHE A 173 6.73 23.07 6.12
N GLY A 174 6.73 23.89 7.17
CA GLY A 174 6.88 25.35 7.06
C GLY A 174 8.19 25.77 6.40
N GLU A 175 9.31 25.13 6.75
CA GLU A 175 10.60 25.40 6.11
C GLU A 175 10.62 24.99 4.63
N MET A 176 10.00 23.88 4.27
CA MET A 176 9.86 23.46 2.87
C MET A 176 8.99 24.45 2.07
N ALA A 177 7.91 24.95 2.67
CA ALA A 177 7.05 25.95 2.06
C ALA A 177 7.81 27.28 1.82
N LYS A 178 8.58 27.77 2.80
CA LYS A 178 9.43 28.96 2.65
C LYS A 178 10.46 28.83 1.53
N LYS A 179 10.98 27.62 1.30
CA LYS A 179 11.91 27.32 0.20
C LYS A 179 11.23 27.15 -1.15
N GLY A 180 9.90 27.25 -1.24
CA GLY A 180 9.14 27.12 -2.47
C GLY A 180 8.94 25.68 -2.97
N TYR A 181 9.24 24.68 -2.16
CA TYR A 181 9.04 23.27 -2.52
C TYR A 181 7.58 22.83 -2.44
N ILE A 182 6.77 23.56 -1.70
CA ILE A 182 5.36 23.25 -1.49
C ILE A 182 4.51 24.38 -2.09
N TYR A 183 3.59 24.00 -2.96
CA TYR A 183 2.63 24.91 -3.57
C TYR A 183 1.27 24.25 -3.72
N LYS A 184 0.21 25.06 -3.80
CA LYS A 184 -1.14 24.57 -4.06
C LYS A 184 -1.33 24.37 -5.57
N GLY A 185 -1.74 23.18 -5.96
CA GLY A 185 -2.02 22.81 -7.36
C GLY A 185 -3.25 21.93 -7.47
N LEU A 186 -3.73 21.77 -8.70
CA LEU A 186 -4.80 20.80 -9.02
C LEU A 186 -4.15 19.58 -9.67
N LYS A 187 -4.50 18.41 -9.15
CA LYS A 187 -4.01 17.12 -9.62
C LYS A 187 -5.13 16.09 -9.48
N PRO A 188 -5.38 15.23 -10.49
CA PRO A 188 -6.23 14.07 -10.31
C PRO A 188 -5.69 13.18 -9.19
N VAL A 189 -6.57 12.76 -8.30
CA VAL A 189 -6.23 11.86 -7.19
C VAL A 189 -7.26 10.76 -7.10
N TYR A 190 -6.86 9.60 -6.56
CA TYR A 190 -7.80 8.55 -6.21
C TYR A 190 -8.67 8.99 -5.04
N TRP A 191 -9.95 8.66 -5.11
CA TRP A 191 -10.94 9.00 -4.11
C TRP A 191 -11.76 7.78 -3.73
N CYS A 192 -11.86 7.50 -2.43
CA CYS A 192 -12.76 6.46 -1.92
C CYS A 192 -14.09 7.08 -1.49
N PRO A 193 -15.22 6.74 -2.13
CA PRO A 193 -16.54 7.28 -1.77
C PRO A 193 -17.03 6.75 -0.41
N ASP A 194 -16.63 5.54 -0.01
CA ASP A 194 -17.00 4.94 1.26
C ASP A 194 -16.25 5.59 2.44
N CYS A 195 -14.94 5.75 2.31
CA CYS A 195 -14.11 6.43 3.30
C CYS A 195 -14.22 7.95 3.21
N ARG A 196 -14.73 8.50 2.12
CA ARG A 196 -14.87 9.95 1.83
C ARG A 196 -13.55 10.71 1.96
N THR A 197 -12.49 10.13 1.40
CA THR A 197 -11.14 10.69 1.43
C THR A 197 -10.37 10.39 0.15
N ALA A 198 -9.36 11.21 -0.13
CA ALA A 198 -8.34 10.89 -1.13
C ALA A 198 -7.47 9.74 -0.63
N LEU A 199 -6.98 8.93 -1.57
CA LEU A 199 -6.10 7.80 -1.28
C LEU A 199 -4.70 8.08 -1.83
N ALA A 200 -3.68 7.70 -1.08
CA ALA A 200 -2.33 7.55 -1.60
C ALA A 200 -2.25 6.29 -2.48
N GLU A 201 -1.30 6.25 -3.40
CA GLU A 201 -1.15 5.10 -4.32
C GLU A 201 -0.95 3.76 -3.58
N ALA A 202 -0.24 3.78 -2.44
CA ALA A 202 -0.03 2.61 -1.60
C ALA A 202 -1.27 2.12 -0.82
N GLU A 203 -2.32 2.94 -0.78
CA GLU A 203 -3.59 2.62 -0.10
C GLU A 203 -4.65 2.05 -1.05
N ILE A 204 -4.33 1.96 -2.35
CA ILE A 204 -5.26 1.50 -3.38
C ILE A 204 -5.22 -0.03 -3.43
N GLU A 205 -6.38 -0.64 -3.26
CA GLU A 205 -6.59 -2.06 -3.50
C GLU A 205 -7.34 -2.25 -4.80
N TYR A 206 -6.76 -3.04 -5.71
CA TYR A 206 -7.37 -3.37 -7.00
C TYR A 206 -8.19 -4.65 -6.88
N GLY A 207 -9.38 -4.65 -7.44
CA GLY A 207 -10.28 -5.80 -7.47
C GLY A 207 -11.12 -5.83 -8.73
N GLU A 208 -11.80 -6.94 -8.95
CA GLU A 208 -12.81 -7.05 -10.00
C GLU A 208 -14.04 -6.24 -9.60
N ASP A 209 -14.55 -5.44 -10.54
CA ASP A 209 -15.75 -4.63 -10.38
C ASP A 209 -16.61 -4.71 -11.63
N GLU A 210 -17.93 -4.62 -11.46
CA GLU A 210 -18.87 -4.62 -12.55
C GLU A 210 -19.38 -3.21 -12.80
N CYS A 211 -19.29 -2.77 -14.06
CA CYS A 211 -19.83 -1.48 -14.47
C CYS A 211 -20.49 -1.56 -15.86
N ASP A 212 -21.49 -0.73 -16.06
CA ASP A 212 -22.08 -0.55 -17.38
C ASP A 212 -21.07 0.12 -18.31
N SER A 213 -20.96 -0.42 -19.52
CA SER A 213 -20.17 0.19 -20.60
C SER A 213 -21.03 0.51 -21.79
N ILE A 214 -20.73 1.62 -22.45
CA ILE A 214 -21.47 2.08 -23.62
C ILE A 214 -20.56 2.43 -24.79
N PHE A 215 -21.04 2.22 -25.98
CA PHE A 215 -20.50 2.81 -27.19
C PHE A 215 -21.28 4.08 -27.51
N VAL A 216 -20.57 5.17 -27.78
CA VAL A 216 -21.16 6.47 -28.10
C VAL A 216 -20.62 6.93 -29.43
N ARG A 217 -21.50 7.45 -30.29
CA ARG A 217 -21.11 8.03 -31.55
C ARG A 217 -21.15 9.56 -31.51
N PHE A 218 -20.06 10.19 -31.98
CA PHE A 218 -19.97 11.62 -32.14
C PHE A 218 -19.91 11.99 -33.62
N HIS A 219 -20.78 12.89 -34.02
CA HIS A 219 -20.86 13.35 -35.38
C HIS A 219 -19.60 14.11 -35.80
N VAL A 220 -19.11 13.86 -37.03
CA VAL A 220 -18.00 14.61 -37.62
C VAL A 220 -18.51 15.98 -38.07
N SER A 221 -18.02 17.04 -37.46
CA SER A 221 -18.43 18.41 -37.71
C SER A 221 -17.60 19.11 -38.80
N GLN A 222 -16.36 18.67 -39.03
CA GLN A 222 -15.43 19.26 -40.00
C GLN A 222 -14.48 18.21 -40.58
N ASP A 223 -14.08 18.39 -41.83
CA ASP A 223 -13.07 17.58 -42.53
C ASP A 223 -12.04 18.51 -43.21
N PRO A 224 -11.20 19.23 -42.43
CA PRO A 224 -10.31 20.27 -42.98
C PRO A 224 -9.27 19.73 -43.95
N ASN A 225 -8.92 18.44 -43.83
CA ASN A 225 -7.93 17.79 -44.69
C ASN A 225 -8.56 17.03 -45.86
N GLY A 226 -9.88 17.03 -45.97
CA GLY A 226 -10.61 16.36 -47.03
C GLY A 226 -10.47 14.83 -47.03
N VAL A 227 -10.25 14.22 -45.88
CA VAL A 227 -10.07 12.77 -45.75
C VAL A 227 -11.33 12.04 -46.16
N LEU A 228 -12.50 12.45 -45.62
CA LEU A 228 -13.78 11.86 -45.96
C LEU A 228 -14.10 12.07 -47.44
N ALA A 229 -13.84 13.29 -47.92
CA ALA A 229 -14.09 13.63 -49.33
C ALA A 229 -13.26 12.77 -50.32
N LYS A 230 -12.01 12.48 -50.01
CA LYS A 230 -11.12 11.58 -50.78
C LYS A 230 -11.69 10.15 -50.94
N HIS A 231 -12.42 9.71 -49.93
CA HIS A 231 -13.04 8.38 -49.88
C HIS A 231 -14.51 8.38 -50.35
N GLY A 232 -15.03 9.53 -50.77
CA GLY A 232 -16.42 9.66 -51.19
C GLY A 232 -17.45 9.46 -50.07
N ILE A 233 -17.04 9.76 -48.83
CA ILE A 233 -17.85 9.55 -47.62
C ILE A 233 -18.53 10.87 -47.23
N PRO A 234 -19.88 10.91 -47.11
CA PRO A 234 -20.60 12.11 -46.74
C PRO A 234 -20.38 12.44 -45.25
N MET A 235 -19.81 13.62 -44.97
CA MET A 235 -19.49 14.08 -43.64
C MET A 235 -20.71 14.12 -42.71
N GLU A 236 -21.84 14.56 -43.23
CA GLU A 236 -23.10 14.71 -42.49
C GLU A 236 -23.70 13.37 -42.00
N LYS A 237 -23.20 12.26 -42.51
CA LYS A 237 -23.60 10.89 -42.13
C LYS A 237 -22.47 10.12 -41.49
N THR A 238 -21.42 10.80 -41.01
CA THR A 238 -20.22 10.17 -40.50
C THR A 238 -20.05 10.46 -39.01
N TYR A 239 -19.70 9.43 -38.26
CA TYR A 239 -19.57 9.47 -36.81
C TYR A 239 -18.29 8.74 -36.34
N PHE A 240 -17.60 9.29 -35.33
CA PHE A 240 -16.62 8.56 -34.59
C PHE A 240 -17.31 7.75 -33.48
N VAL A 241 -16.86 6.50 -33.28
CA VAL A 241 -17.36 5.63 -32.22
C VAL A 241 -16.31 5.55 -31.15
N ILE A 242 -16.71 5.86 -29.93
CA ILE A 242 -15.91 5.70 -28.71
C ILE A 242 -16.57 4.69 -27.79
N TRP A 243 -15.80 4.17 -26.86
CA TRP A 243 -16.26 3.32 -25.79
C TRP A 243 -15.90 3.93 -24.42
N THR A 244 -16.81 3.83 -23.47
CA THR A 244 -16.55 4.31 -22.08
C THR A 244 -17.35 3.53 -21.06
N THR A 245 -16.76 3.37 -19.88
CA THR A 245 -17.44 2.97 -18.65
C THR A 245 -17.80 4.17 -17.78
N THR A 246 -17.32 5.37 -18.13
CA THR A 246 -17.41 6.60 -17.34
C THR A 246 -18.42 7.55 -17.97
N THR A 247 -19.67 7.14 -17.96
CA THR A 247 -20.75 7.83 -18.71
C THR A 247 -21.00 9.27 -18.28
N TRP A 248 -20.72 9.62 -17.03
CA TRP A 248 -20.89 10.97 -16.48
C TRP A 248 -19.86 11.99 -17.01
N THR A 249 -18.81 11.55 -17.70
CA THR A 249 -17.86 12.46 -18.34
C THR A 249 -18.30 12.97 -19.70
N LEU A 250 -19.30 12.35 -20.34
CA LEU A 250 -19.77 12.69 -21.68
C LEU A 250 -20.24 14.16 -21.82
N PRO A 251 -20.95 14.76 -20.86
CA PRO A 251 -21.37 16.16 -20.98
C PRO A 251 -20.21 17.18 -21.08
N ALA A 252 -19.02 16.82 -20.58
CA ALA A 252 -17.82 17.66 -20.62
C ALA A 252 -16.82 17.23 -21.71
N ASN A 253 -17.22 16.34 -22.63
CA ASN A 253 -16.33 15.85 -23.68
C ASN A 253 -16.11 16.93 -24.75
N GLU A 254 -14.86 17.31 -24.97
CA GLU A 254 -14.50 18.36 -25.94
C GLU A 254 -13.79 17.82 -27.19
N ALA A 255 -13.16 16.63 -27.11
CA ALA A 255 -12.38 16.09 -28.21
C ALA A 255 -12.30 14.57 -28.20
N ILE A 256 -11.96 14.00 -29.35
CA ILE A 256 -11.64 12.59 -29.53
C ILE A 256 -10.17 12.49 -29.95
N CYS A 257 -9.37 11.72 -29.22
CA CYS A 257 -7.98 11.46 -29.55
C CYS A 257 -7.86 10.18 -30.38
N LEU A 258 -7.12 10.24 -31.48
CA LEU A 258 -6.76 9.10 -32.29
C LEU A 258 -5.29 8.74 -32.09
N ASN A 259 -4.96 7.44 -32.16
CA ASN A 259 -3.57 6.99 -32.15
C ASN A 259 -3.07 6.86 -33.60
N GLY A 260 -2.05 7.64 -33.97
CA GLY A 260 -1.47 7.64 -35.31
C GLY A 260 -0.75 6.35 -35.72
N GLN A 261 -0.61 5.38 -34.81
CA GLN A 261 -0.03 4.06 -35.12
C GLN A 261 -1.10 3.01 -35.43
N PHE A 262 -2.38 3.32 -35.25
CA PHE A 262 -3.49 2.41 -35.51
C PHE A 262 -4.15 2.73 -36.85
N GLU A 263 -4.64 1.69 -37.49
CA GLU A 263 -5.50 1.82 -38.65
C GLU A 263 -6.96 2.01 -38.23
N TYR A 264 -7.66 2.89 -38.92
CA TYR A 264 -9.06 3.17 -38.67
C TYR A 264 -9.88 2.84 -39.92
N SER A 265 -11.02 2.22 -39.70
CA SER A 265 -11.95 1.82 -40.77
C SER A 265 -13.19 2.70 -40.80
N PHE A 266 -13.67 2.99 -42.00
CA PHE A 266 -15.03 3.49 -42.23
C PHE A 266 -15.98 2.29 -42.36
N VAL A 267 -16.80 2.09 -41.36
CA VAL A 267 -17.79 1.00 -41.34
C VAL A 267 -19.14 1.53 -41.76
N LYS A 268 -19.62 1.07 -42.89
CA LYS A 268 -20.95 1.46 -43.40
C LYS A 268 -22.04 0.68 -42.68
N ILE A 269 -23.03 1.38 -42.15
CA ILE A 269 -24.18 0.83 -41.45
C ILE A 269 -25.44 1.51 -42.00
N GLY A 270 -26.15 0.84 -42.88
CA GLY A 270 -27.24 1.46 -43.61
C GLY A 270 -26.73 2.64 -44.44
N ASP A 271 -27.20 3.85 -44.15
CA ASP A 271 -26.79 5.09 -44.80
C ASP A 271 -25.70 5.87 -44.06
N GLU A 272 -25.26 5.39 -42.92
CA GLU A 272 -24.28 6.07 -42.05
C GLU A 272 -22.89 5.40 -42.14
N PHE A 273 -21.85 6.18 -41.81
CA PHE A 273 -20.46 5.71 -41.69
C PHE A 273 -19.94 5.90 -40.27
N HIS A 274 -19.38 4.84 -39.72
CA HIS A 274 -18.82 4.83 -38.38
C HIS A 274 -17.31 4.64 -38.43
N ILE A 275 -16.55 5.55 -37.81
CA ILE A 275 -15.10 5.51 -37.75
C ILE A 275 -14.68 4.86 -36.43
N MET A 276 -13.91 3.80 -36.53
CA MET A 276 -13.33 3.09 -35.34
C MET A 276 -12.05 2.39 -35.73
N ALA A 277 -11.24 2.02 -34.75
CA ALA A 277 -10.00 1.26 -34.99
C ALA A 277 -10.35 -0.06 -35.71
N THR A 278 -9.58 -0.41 -36.70
CA THR A 278 -9.85 -1.57 -37.61
C THR A 278 -9.92 -2.88 -36.80
N ASP A 279 -9.01 -3.06 -35.83
CA ASP A 279 -9.00 -4.26 -34.98
C ASP A 279 -10.22 -4.39 -34.07
N LEU A 280 -10.89 -3.28 -33.77
CA LEU A 280 -12.09 -3.26 -32.93
C LEU A 280 -13.40 -3.42 -33.68
N VAL A 281 -13.40 -3.31 -35.00
CA VAL A 281 -14.62 -3.36 -35.83
C VAL A 281 -15.48 -4.57 -35.50
N LYS A 282 -14.87 -5.76 -35.47
CA LYS A 282 -15.61 -7.01 -35.23
C LYS A 282 -16.29 -7.04 -33.87
N SER A 283 -15.59 -6.63 -32.81
CA SER A 283 -16.11 -6.64 -31.43
C SER A 283 -17.17 -5.57 -31.23
N VAL A 284 -16.93 -4.34 -31.71
CA VAL A 284 -17.89 -3.24 -31.61
C VAL A 284 -19.17 -3.54 -32.35
N MET A 285 -19.04 -4.07 -33.55
CA MET A 285 -20.22 -4.41 -34.40
C MET A 285 -21.02 -5.57 -33.79
N ALA A 286 -20.37 -6.56 -33.20
CA ALA A 286 -21.07 -7.68 -32.54
C ALA A 286 -21.94 -7.23 -31.36
N VAL A 287 -21.51 -6.22 -30.61
CA VAL A 287 -22.26 -5.69 -29.46
C VAL A 287 -23.32 -4.68 -29.89
N SER A 288 -22.94 -3.75 -30.76
CA SER A 288 -23.79 -2.61 -31.12
C SER A 288 -24.82 -2.94 -32.20
N TYR A 289 -24.54 -3.93 -33.05
CA TYR A 289 -25.34 -4.25 -34.24
C TYR A 289 -25.42 -5.75 -34.46
N THR A 290 -26.21 -6.44 -33.69
CA THR A 290 -26.35 -7.92 -33.70
C THR A 290 -26.89 -8.51 -35.02
N HIS A 291 -27.31 -7.68 -35.96
CA HIS A 291 -27.94 -8.11 -37.22
C HIS A 291 -27.12 -7.85 -38.50
N LEU A 292 -25.87 -7.32 -38.39
CA LEU A 292 -25.07 -7.06 -39.59
C LEU A 292 -24.33 -8.30 -40.08
N ARG A 293 -24.57 -8.69 -41.32
CA ARG A 293 -23.83 -9.75 -42.01
C ARG A 293 -22.44 -9.22 -42.39
N ALA A 294 -21.43 -10.11 -42.36
CA ALA A 294 -20.01 -9.84 -42.52
C ALA A 294 -19.51 -9.22 -43.85
N HIS A 295 -20.37 -8.59 -44.67
CA HIS A 295 -20.03 -8.09 -45.98
C HIS A 295 -20.02 -6.56 -46.15
N GLU A 296 -20.10 -5.80 -45.04
CA GLU A 296 -20.20 -4.33 -45.13
C GLU A 296 -18.97 -3.60 -44.53
N THR A 297 -17.78 -4.18 -44.59
CA THR A 297 -16.55 -3.49 -44.20
C THR A 297 -16.04 -2.63 -45.36
N GLY A 298 -16.01 -1.31 -45.15
CA GLY A 298 -15.53 -0.33 -46.12
C GLY A 298 -14.03 -0.07 -46.07
N ALA A 299 -13.57 0.92 -46.84
CA ALA A 299 -12.18 1.29 -47.00
C ALA A 299 -11.45 1.65 -45.69
N TYR A 300 -10.15 1.39 -45.66
CA TYR A 300 -9.25 1.73 -44.54
C TYR A 300 -8.74 3.18 -44.64
N LEU A 301 -8.48 3.82 -43.53
CA LEU A 301 -7.84 5.12 -43.40
C LEU A 301 -6.32 5.01 -43.52
#